data_2ed23e25e15501e956aec039e7d30dee
#
_entry.id   2ed23e25e15501e956aec039e7d30dee
#
_cell.length_a   1.000
_cell.length_b   1.000
_cell.length_c   1.000
_cell.angle_alpha   90.00
_cell.angle_beta   90.00
_cell.angle_gamma   90.00
#
_symmetry.space_group_name_H-M   'P 1'
#
loop_
_entity.id
_entity.type
_entity.pdbx_description
1 polymer ?
#
loop_
_entity_poly.entity_id
_entity_poly.type
_entity_poly.pdbx_seq_one_letter_code
_entity_poly.pdbx_strand_id
1 'polypeptide(L)'
;MINRLERRIAILRGKREAAFDPDQHYLEKAWRSRVTRQVRVHVRRMEPIVVIAPRWSQPRRFFDDLSADLLLGEPSVVARPLSLLPLQGRTPHQAWAWLVQAVTEFCHLTLEGPAWQVVSRRGFRHVMAELFERAEEGDRRCLMIHGLEHIHVEALRDLIAVFSEHVATRRGEPHFNLLLSSGVDAEHFRFEGFRRVVLSDYGEDEAVEALVEHIGPREPGLLASLVDVVGGVPAFLDVLASQPTRLSDVVADPENVWRVLGSTALDLRGVVEIATSNPDTSARLEFLAAEGSAPSSPNDKALFDAGLAVRDRVDGYTRLRSPLIAQLMSDG
;
A
#
# COMPACT_ATOMS: atom_id res chain seq x y z
N MET A 1 -18.73 17.63 -6.04
CA MET A 1 -18.42 16.18 -5.88
C MET A 1 -18.03 15.97 -4.42
N ILE A 2 -18.88 15.37 -3.60
CA ILE A 2 -18.57 15.07 -2.18
C ILE A 2 -17.42 14.07 -2.19
N ASN A 3 -16.33 14.38 -1.49
CA ASN A 3 -15.15 13.55 -1.40
C ASN A 3 -15.56 12.14 -0.91
N ARG A 4 -15.06 11.10 -1.54
CA ARG A 4 -15.33 9.68 -1.19
C ARG A 4 -15.08 9.40 0.30
N LEU A 5 -14.07 10.06 0.87
CA LEU A 5 -13.75 10.02 2.29
C LEU A 5 -14.88 10.61 3.16
N GLU A 6 -15.44 11.76 2.77
CA GLU A 6 -16.56 12.41 3.47
C GLU A 6 -17.82 11.53 3.44
N ARG A 7 -18.08 10.88 2.31
CA ARG A 7 -19.17 9.91 2.19
C ARG A 7 -18.99 8.71 3.11
N ARG A 8 -17.77 8.17 3.21
CA ARG A 8 -17.44 7.07 4.12
C ARG A 8 -17.55 7.51 5.57
N ILE A 9 -17.02 8.67 5.92
CA ILE A 9 -17.14 9.24 7.27
C ILE A 9 -18.63 9.45 7.64
N ALA A 10 -19.45 9.94 6.72
CA ALA A 10 -20.89 10.13 6.94
C ALA A 10 -21.62 8.79 7.14
N ILE A 11 -21.30 7.77 6.35
CA ILE A 11 -21.87 6.41 6.49
C ILE A 11 -21.46 5.79 7.82
N LEU A 12 -20.19 5.91 8.21
CA LEU A 12 -19.68 5.37 9.47
C LEU A 12 -20.24 6.12 10.68
N ARG A 13 -20.43 7.45 10.60
CA ARG A 13 -21.11 8.24 11.64
C ARG A 13 -22.58 7.84 11.79
N GLY A 14 -23.32 7.72 10.68
CA GLY A 14 -24.73 7.29 10.72
C GLY A 14 -24.93 5.88 11.29
N LYS A 15 -23.96 4.98 11.06
CA LYS A 15 -23.97 3.63 11.65
C LYS A 15 -23.60 3.61 13.15
N ARG A 16 -22.83 4.60 13.62
CA ARG A 16 -22.49 4.76 15.04
C ARG A 16 -23.70 5.17 15.89
N GLU A 17 -24.64 5.92 15.30
CA GLU A 17 -25.91 6.32 15.96
C GLU A 17 -26.90 5.15 16.09
N ALA A 18 -26.75 4.07 15.32
CA ALA A 18 -27.59 2.87 15.38
C ALA A 18 -26.90 1.75 16.17
N ALA A 19 -26.78 1.90 17.51
CA ALA A 19 -26.27 0.88 18.47
C ALA A 19 -25.05 0.09 17.94
N PHE A 20 -23.91 0.73 17.93
CA PHE A 20 -22.64 0.24 17.38
C PHE A 20 -22.07 -0.92 18.20
N ASP A 21 -22.06 -2.12 17.62
CA ASP A 21 -21.23 -3.25 18.08
C ASP A 21 -19.91 -3.24 17.29
N PRO A 22 -18.78 -2.85 17.91
CA PRO A 22 -17.50 -2.74 17.23
C PRO A 22 -17.03 -4.05 16.63
N ASP A 23 -17.41 -5.19 17.19
CA ASP A 23 -16.94 -6.50 16.71
C ASP A 23 -17.76 -7.02 15.52
N GLN A 24 -19.07 -6.76 15.46
CA GLN A 24 -19.90 -7.13 14.30
C GLN A 24 -19.62 -6.26 13.07
N HIS A 25 -19.38 -4.97 13.26
CA HIS A 25 -19.15 -4.06 12.12
C HIS A 25 -17.85 -4.29 11.37
N TYR A 26 -16.87 -4.91 12.01
CA TYR A 26 -15.57 -5.22 11.40
C TYR A 26 -15.59 -6.53 10.61
N LEU A 27 -16.55 -7.40 10.84
CA LEU A 27 -16.74 -8.63 10.07
C LEU A 27 -17.44 -8.38 8.73
N GLU A 28 -18.21 -7.29 8.60
CA GLU A 28 -18.98 -6.97 7.40
C GLU A 28 -18.21 -6.22 6.30
N LYS A 29 -16.98 -5.74 6.56
CA LYS A 29 -16.13 -5.09 5.58
C LYS A 29 -14.82 -5.85 5.40
N ALA A 30 -14.86 -6.83 4.57
CA ALA A 30 -13.77 -7.77 4.29
C ALA A 30 -12.56 -7.16 3.54
N TRP A 31 -12.50 -5.86 3.37
CA TRP A 31 -11.41 -5.17 2.70
C TRP A 31 -10.09 -5.37 3.43
N ARG A 32 -9.32 -6.39 2.99
CA ARG A 32 -8.01 -6.70 3.58
C ARG A 32 -8.08 -6.73 5.11
N SER A 33 -9.18 -7.26 5.64
CA SER A 33 -9.57 -7.19 7.05
C SER A 33 -8.43 -7.58 7.99
N ARG A 34 -7.68 -8.62 7.63
CA ARG A 34 -6.55 -9.10 8.43
C ARG A 34 -5.39 -8.09 8.47
N VAL A 35 -4.99 -7.58 7.30
CA VAL A 35 -3.86 -6.63 7.21
C VAL A 35 -4.25 -5.29 7.82
N THR A 36 -5.43 -4.78 7.51
CA THR A 36 -5.97 -3.55 8.10
C THR A 36 -6.02 -3.64 9.62
N ARG A 37 -6.54 -4.76 10.16
CA ARG A 37 -6.59 -5.00 11.62
C ARG A 37 -5.18 -5.01 12.22
N GLN A 38 -4.24 -5.71 11.61
CA GLN A 38 -2.87 -5.78 12.08
C GLN A 38 -2.21 -4.39 12.09
N VAL A 39 -2.29 -3.65 10.98
CA VAL A 39 -1.70 -2.31 10.87
C VAL A 39 -2.35 -1.35 11.85
N ARG A 40 -3.69 -1.38 11.98
CA ARG A 40 -4.43 -0.55 12.92
C ARG A 40 -4.00 -0.77 14.37
N VAL A 41 -3.82 -2.02 14.79
CA VAL A 41 -3.36 -2.34 16.16
C VAL A 41 -1.99 -1.72 16.43
N HIS A 42 -1.06 -1.85 15.50
CA HIS A 42 0.28 -1.29 15.63
C HIS A 42 0.25 0.25 15.60
N VAL A 43 -0.52 0.87 14.69
CA VAL A 43 -0.65 2.34 14.63
C VAL A 43 -1.23 2.89 15.93
N ARG A 44 -2.26 2.24 16.49
CA ARG A 44 -2.85 2.66 17.78
C ARG A 44 -1.88 2.52 18.94
N ARG A 45 -0.92 1.62 18.87
CA ARG A 45 0.18 1.49 19.83
C ARG A 45 1.34 2.44 19.54
N MET A 46 1.22 3.27 18.52
CA MET A 46 2.30 4.13 18.01
C MET A 46 3.60 3.36 17.72
N GLU A 47 3.47 2.13 17.25
CA GLU A 47 4.59 1.33 16.78
C GLU A 47 4.88 1.67 15.31
N PRO A 48 6.13 2.00 14.94
CA PRO A 48 6.49 2.28 13.56
C PRO A 48 6.26 1.08 12.64
N ILE A 49 5.69 1.33 11.46
CA ILE A 49 5.33 0.27 10.53
C ILE A 49 5.88 0.58 9.14
N VAL A 50 6.41 -0.43 8.49
CA VAL A 50 6.58 -0.44 7.04
C VAL A 50 5.62 -1.46 6.42
N VAL A 51 4.76 -0.95 5.55
CA VAL A 51 3.86 -1.77 4.73
C VAL A 51 4.58 -2.09 3.43
N ILE A 52 4.91 -3.35 3.24
CA ILE A 52 5.43 -3.82 1.97
C ILE A 52 4.26 -3.98 1.02
N ALA A 53 4.20 -3.12 0.02
CA ALA A 53 3.11 -3.06 -0.95
C ALA A 53 3.63 -3.50 -2.32
N PRO A 54 3.42 -4.75 -2.74
CA PRO A 54 3.77 -5.19 -4.07
C PRO A 54 3.15 -4.31 -5.15
N ARG A 55 3.76 -4.27 -6.35
CA ARG A 55 3.21 -3.54 -7.49
C ARG A 55 1.72 -3.86 -7.64
N TRP A 56 0.91 -2.87 -8.02
CA TRP A 56 -0.56 -2.96 -8.19
C TRP A 56 -1.37 -3.19 -6.90
N SER A 57 -0.75 -3.16 -5.72
CA SER A 57 -1.47 -3.30 -4.44
C SER A 57 -2.21 -2.06 -3.97
N GLN A 58 -2.10 -0.93 -4.67
CA GLN A 58 -2.77 0.33 -4.34
C GLN A 58 -2.58 0.82 -2.89
N PRO A 59 -1.35 1.05 -2.44
CA PRO A 59 -1.08 1.46 -1.05
C PRO A 59 -1.76 2.79 -0.68
N ARG A 60 -1.93 3.70 -1.65
CA ARG A 60 -2.62 4.98 -1.43
C ARG A 60 -4.07 4.75 -0.96
N ARG A 61 -4.80 3.88 -1.69
CA ARG A 61 -6.19 3.57 -1.33
C ARG A 61 -6.27 2.90 0.04
N PHE A 62 -5.37 1.96 0.32
CA PHE A 62 -5.27 1.34 1.62
C PHE A 62 -5.04 2.39 2.73
N PHE A 63 -4.18 3.39 2.50
CA PHE A 63 -3.92 4.44 3.48
C PHE A 63 -5.10 5.40 3.65
N ASP A 64 -5.81 5.74 2.57
CA ASP A 64 -7.03 6.56 2.63
C ASP A 64 -8.10 5.86 3.49
N ASP A 65 -8.29 4.55 3.29
CA ASP A 65 -9.22 3.73 4.07
C ASP A 65 -8.81 3.61 5.53
N LEU A 66 -7.53 3.32 5.78
CA LEU A 66 -6.97 3.21 7.13
C LEU A 66 -7.06 4.52 7.90
N SER A 67 -6.84 5.68 7.24
CA SER A 67 -6.93 6.99 7.91
C SER A 67 -8.34 7.28 8.42
N ALA A 68 -9.36 6.90 7.66
CA ALA A 68 -10.75 7.03 8.08
C ALA A 68 -11.06 6.14 9.29
N ASP A 69 -10.59 4.89 9.28
CA ASP A 69 -10.78 3.96 10.38
C ASP A 69 -10.06 4.39 11.67
N LEU A 70 -8.87 4.97 11.54
CA LEU A 70 -8.07 5.45 12.69
C LEU A 70 -8.72 6.68 13.34
N LEU A 71 -9.27 7.58 12.54
CA LEU A 71 -9.94 8.79 13.03
C LEU A 71 -11.21 8.46 13.83
N LEU A 72 -11.94 7.42 13.41
CA LEU A 72 -13.22 7.03 14.01
C LEU A 72 -13.08 6.04 15.17
N GLY A 73 -11.87 5.49 15.37
CA GLY A 73 -11.62 4.50 16.39
C GLY A 73 -11.24 5.10 17.75
N GLU A 74 -11.16 4.23 18.78
CA GLU A 74 -10.68 4.60 20.10
C GLU A 74 -9.42 3.79 20.47
N PRO A 75 -8.34 4.46 20.90
CA PRO A 75 -8.15 5.91 20.88
C PRO A 75 -8.08 6.46 19.45
N SER A 76 -8.65 7.65 19.24
CA SER A 76 -8.58 8.34 17.95
C SER A 76 -7.14 8.70 17.59
N VAL A 77 -6.78 8.45 16.32
CA VAL A 77 -5.46 8.82 15.78
C VAL A 77 -5.69 9.65 14.52
N VAL A 78 -5.17 10.87 14.52
CA VAL A 78 -5.17 11.71 13.32
C VAL A 78 -4.13 11.15 12.35
N ALA A 79 -4.59 10.55 11.27
CA ALA A 79 -3.72 9.94 10.27
C ALA A 79 -3.88 10.65 8.92
N ARG A 80 -2.75 10.93 8.23
CA ARG A 80 -2.74 11.61 6.95
C ARG A 80 -1.86 10.88 5.95
N PRO A 81 -2.41 10.42 4.81
CA PRO A 81 -1.63 9.93 3.68
C PRO A 81 -0.84 11.06 3.02
N LEU A 82 0.43 10.79 2.75
CA LEU A 82 1.37 11.70 2.10
C LEU A 82 2.04 10.99 0.92
N SER A 83 1.87 11.54 -0.29
CA SER A 83 2.54 11.01 -1.49
C SER A 83 3.89 11.67 -1.70
N LEU A 84 4.92 10.87 -1.97
CA LEU A 84 6.24 11.37 -2.34
C LEU A 84 6.41 11.60 -3.85
N LEU A 85 5.38 11.38 -4.65
CA LEU A 85 5.42 11.65 -6.10
C LEU A 85 5.96 13.04 -6.47
N PRO A 86 5.64 14.14 -5.74
CA PRO A 86 6.21 15.46 -6.01
C PRO A 86 7.74 15.54 -5.88
N LEU A 87 8.37 14.54 -5.27
CA LEU A 87 9.83 14.48 -5.08
C LEU A 87 10.56 13.73 -6.19
N GLN A 88 9.85 13.19 -7.16
CA GLN A 88 10.46 12.50 -8.31
C GLN A 88 11.43 13.41 -9.04
N GLY A 89 12.69 12.95 -9.19
CA GLY A 89 13.76 13.71 -9.83
C GLY A 89 14.31 14.90 -9.02
N ARG A 90 13.88 15.06 -7.77
CA ARG A 90 14.41 16.11 -6.87
C ARG A 90 15.75 15.71 -6.27
N THR A 91 16.57 16.72 -5.96
CA THR A 91 17.83 16.54 -5.24
C THR A 91 17.58 16.18 -3.77
N PRO A 92 18.57 15.58 -3.05
CA PRO A 92 18.44 15.32 -1.62
C PRO A 92 18.04 16.57 -0.81
N HIS A 93 18.61 17.72 -1.12
CA HIS A 93 18.30 18.98 -0.41
C HIS A 93 16.85 19.42 -0.58
N GLN A 94 16.31 19.28 -1.79
CA GLN A 94 14.91 19.59 -2.06
C GLN A 94 13.98 18.60 -1.35
N ALA A 95 14.36 17.33 -1.29
CA ALA A 95 13.62 16.31 -0.56
C ALA A 95 13.64 16.56 0.95
N TRP A 96 14.78 16.92 1.54
CA TRP A 96 14.85 17.28 2.96
C TRP A 96 13.99 18.48 3.31
N ALA A 97 14.08 19.56 2.54
CA ALA A 97 13.27 20.76 2.77
C ALA A 97 11.76 20.45 2.69
N TRP A 98 11.36 19.66 1.71
CA TRP A 98 9.97 19.27 1.52
C TRP A 98 9.46 18.36 2.67
N LEU A 99 10.25 17.40 3.13
CA LEU A 99 9.90 16.54 4.26
C LEU A 99 9.71 17.35 5.55
N VAL A 100 10.62 18.29 5.82
CA VAL A 100 10.50 19.19 6.98
C VAL A 100 9.19 19.97 6.90
N GLN A 101 8.87 20.55 5.74
CA GLN A 101 7.64 21.28 5.54
C GLN A 101 6.41 20.37 5.75
N ALA A 102 6.40 19.18 5.16
CA ALA A 102 5.28 18.25 5.25
C ALA A 102 4.99 17.81 6.70
N VAL A 103 6.03 17.51 7.48
CA VAL A 103 5.89 17.16 8.91
C VAL A 103 5.42 18.36 9.72
N THR A 104 5.97 19.55 9.46
CA THR A 104 5.57 20.79 10.13
C THR A 104 4.10 21.10 9.92
N GLU A 105 3.63 21.03 8.67
CA GLU A 105 2.23 21.25 8.32
C GLU A 105 1.31 20.19 8.94
N PHE A 106 1.72 18.93 8.90
CA PHE A 106 0.94 17.84 9.48
C PHE A 106 0.79 17.95 10.99
N CYS A 107 1.85 18.33 11.69
CA CYS A 107 1.85 18.48 13.14
C CYS A 107 1.31 19.84 13.60
N HIS A 108 0.97 20.76 12.68
CA HIS A 108 0.59 22.15 12.96
C HIS A 108 1.65 22.90 13.80
N LEU A 109 2.92 22.62 13.54
CA LEU A 109 4.04 23.26 14.22
C LEU A 109 4.47 24.52 13.45
N THR A 110 5.12 25.44 14.16
CA THR A 110 5.74 26.62 13.56
C THR A 110 7.25 26.44 13.61
N LEU A 111 7.92 26.54 12.48
CA LEU A 111 9.38 26.57 12.41
C LEU A 111 9.89 28.00 12.50
N GLU A 112 10.97 28.20 13.23
CA GLU A 112 11.74 29.44 13.17
C GLU A 112 12.56 29.45 11.88
N GLY A 113 12.07 30.17 10.87
CA GLY A 113 12.67 30.27 9.54
C GLY A 113 12.07 29.33 8.49
N PRO A 114 12.36 29.58 7.22
CA PRO A 114 11.80 28.81 6.13
C PRO A 114 12.45 27.43 6.00
N ALA A 115 11.65 26.40 5.77
CA ALA A 115 12.08 25.00 5.61
C ALA A 115 13.17 24.80 4.52
N TRP A 116 13.22 25.70 3.50
CA TRP A 116 14.24 25.65 2.44
C TRP A 116 15.65 26.03 2.92
N GLN A 117 15.80 26.57 4.13
CA GLN A 117 17.12 26.82 4.74
C GLN A 117 17.80 25.54 5.23
N VAL A 118 17.14 24.40 5.18
CA VAL A 118 17.75 23.10 5.45
C VAL A 118 18.67 22.70 4.28
N VAL A 119 19.82 23.32 4.21
CA VAL A 119 20.79 23.14 3.11
C VAL A 119 21.80 22.02 3.35
N SER A 120 21.72 21.30 4.47
CA SER A 120 22.65 20.22 4.79
C SER A 120 21.97 19.05 5.47
N ARG A 121 22.57 17.88 5.29
CA ARG A 121 22.14 16.64 5.97
C ARG A 121 22.08 16.80 7.49
N ARG A 122 23.08 17.45 8.08
CA ARG A 122 23.11 17.69 9.52
C ARG A 122 21.99 18.61 9.98
N GLY A 123 21.72 19.67 9.22
CA GLY A 123 20.61 20.58 9.48
C GLY A 123 19.26 19.88 9.39
N PHE A 124 19.03 19.05 8.36
CA PHE A 124 17.83 18.23 8.23
C PHE A 124 17.62 17.35 9.46
N ARG A 125 18.63 16.56 9.84
CA ARG A 125 18.52 15.65 10.99
C ARG A 125 18.21 16.37 12.29
N HIS A 126 18.83 17.53 12.52
CA HIS A 126 18.58 18.35 13.71
C HIS A 126 17.14 18.87 13.75
N VAL A 127 16.67 19.48 12.65
CA VAL A 127 15.30 20.03 12.57
C VAL A 127 14.26 18.92 12.66
N MET A 128 14.48 17.79 12.01
CA MET A 128 13.53 16.66 12.08
C MET A 128 13.44 16.05 13.47
N ALA A 129 14.57 15.94 14.19
CA ALA A 129 14.57 15.46 15.57
C ALA A 129 13.76 16.39 16.48
N GLU A 130 13.95 17.71 16.37
CA GLU A 130 13.16 18.72 17.11
C GLU A 130 11.67 18.64 16.76
N LEU A 131 11.33 18.47 15.46
CA LEU A 131 9.94 18.34 15.05
C LEU A 131 9.28 17.09 15.64
N PHE A 132 9.98 15.96 15.67
CA PHE A 132 9.44 14.74 16.25
C PHE A 132 9.24 14.88 17.77
N GLU A 133 10.19 15.49 18.50
CA GLU A 133 10.02 15.78 19.92
C GLU A 133 8.80 16.66 20.19
N ARG A 134 8.62 17.74 19.44
CA ARG A 134 7.48 18.64 19.58
C ARG A 134 6.15 17.98 19.14
N ALA A 135 6.19 17.04 18.21
CA ALA A 135 5.01 16.30 17.77
C ALA A 135 4.46 15.35 18.86
N GLU A 136 5.29 14.96 19.83
CA GLU A 136 4.85 14.14 20.97
C GLU A 136 4.03 14.95 22.01
N GLU A 137 4.03 16.28 21.95
CA GLU A 137 3.27 17.14 22.87
C GLU A 137 1.79 17.31 22.50
N GLY A 138 1.37 16.79 21.34
CA GLY A 138 0.04 17.01 20.79
C GLY A 138 -0.89 15.80 20.85
N ASP A 139 -1.92 15.87 19.98
CA ASP A 139 -2.80 14.74 19.73
C ASP A 139 -2.03 13.56 19.11
N ARG A 140 -2.56 12.35 19.26
CA ARG A 140 -1.99 11.16 18.64
C ARG A 140 -2.08 11.28 17.12
N ARG A 141 -0.93 11.22 16.44
CA ARG A 141 -0.79 11.43 15.00
C ARG A 141 0.02 10.34 14.33
N CYS A 142 -0.38 9.96 13.12
CA CYS A 142 0.34 9.03 12.28
C CYS A 142 0.49 9.60 10.88
N LEU A 143 1.71 9.92 10.47
CA LEU A 143 2.02 10.33 9.10
C LEU A 143 2.24 9.07 8.25
N MET A 144 1.39 8.88 7.24
CA MET A 144 1.42 7.71 6.37
C MET A 144 2.04 8.08 5.02
N ILE A 145 3.27 7.65 4.78
CA ILE A 145 4.06 8.03 3.60
C ILE A 145 4.07 6.89 2.58
N HIS A 146 3.70 7.18 1.33
CA HIS A 146 3.76 6.23 0.23
C HIS A 146 4.53 6.80 -0.98
N GLY A 147 4.98 5.92 -1.88
CA GLY A 147 5.77 6.31 -3.05
C GLY A 147 7.24 6.53 -2.69
N LEU A 148 7.80 5.66 -1.84
CA LEU A 148 9.20 5.78 -1.41
C LEU A 148 10.20 5.67 -2.57
N GLU A 149 9.78 5.12 -3.70
CA GLU A 149 10.55 5.06 -4.96
C GLU A 149 10.77 6.43 -5.62
N HIS A 150 9.98 7.44 -5.24
CA HIS A 150 10.08 8.79 -5.81
C HIS A 150 11.03 9.72 -5.04
N ILE A 151 11.47 9.33 -3.86
CA ILE A 151 12.38 10.13 -3.04
C ILE A 151 13.84 9.72 -3.25
N HIS A 152 14.74 10.69 -3.16
CA HIS A 152 16.17 10.39 -3.17
C HIS A 152 16.56 9.50 -1.99
N VAL A 153 17.33 8.45 -2.27
CA VAL A 153 17.69 7.39 -1.31
C VAL A 153 18.35 7.92 -0.03
N GLU A 154 19.17 8.97 -0.14
CA GLU A 154 19.80 9.59 1.04
C GLU A 154 18.78 10.28 1.94
N ALA A 155 17.82 11.00 1.36
CA ALA A 155 16.80 11.68 2.14
C ALA A 155 15.89 10.68 2.88
N LEU A 156 15.56 9.56 2.24
CA LEU A 156 14.80 8.49 2.88
C LEU A 156 15.59 7.82 4.02
N ARG A 157 16.87 7.53 3.79
CA ARG A 157 17.74 6.97 4.84
C ARG A 157 17.85 7.89 6.05
N ASP A 158 18.00 9.19 5.83
CA ASP A 158 18.08 10.16 6.90
C ASP A 158 16.76 10.28 7.68
N LEU A 159 15.61 10.28 6.98
CA LEU A 159 14.30 10.27 7.63
C LEU A 159 14.12 9.03 8.52
N ILE A 160 14.43 7.84 8.01
CA ILE A 160 14.33 6.58 8.75
C ILE A 160 15.28 6.61 9.97
N ALA A 161 16.53 7.04 9.78
CA ALA A 161 17.51 7.07 10.84
C ALA A 161 17.09 8.02 12.00
N VAL A 162 16.70 9.26 11.67
CA VAL A 162 16.27 10.24 12.68
C VAL A 162 15.03 9.75 13.41
N PHE A 163 14.06 9.17 12.68
CA PHE A 163 12.86 8.66 13.32
C PHE A 163 13.13 7.42 14.19
N SER A 164 14.02 6.51 13.76
CA SER A 164 14.43 5.36 14.59
C SER A 164 15.18 5.80 15.86
N GLU A 165 16.05 6.81 15.78
CA GLU A 165 16.72 7.43 16.93
C GLU A 165 15.69 8.06 17.89
N HIS A 166 14.71 8.79 17.36
CA HIS A 166 13.61 9.37 18.13
C HIS A 166 12.81 8.28 18.88
N VAL A 167 12.40 7.23 18.19
CA VAL A 167 11.66 6.10 18.80
C VAL A 167 12.45 5.41 19.90
N ALA A 168 13.77 5.27 19.74
CA ALA A 168 14.65 4.65 20.73
C ALA A 168 14.87 5.52 21.98
N THR A 169 14.77 6.84 21.84
CA THR A 169 15.08 7.80 22.90
C THR A 169 13.87 8.44 23.58
N ARG A 170 12.69 8.39 22.92
CA ARG A 170 11.46 8.99 23.43
C ARG A 170 11.09 8.46 24.81
N ARG A 171 10.58 9.34 25.67
CA ARG A 171 10.10 9.01 27.02
C ARG A 171 8.61 9.29 27.11
N GLY A 172 7.90 8.45 27.84
CA GLY A 172 6.46 8.59 28.05
C GLY A 172 5.60 7.86 27.00
N GLU A 173 4.32 8.22 26.96
CA GLU A 173 3.38 7.66 26.01
C GLU A 173 3.62 8.27 24.61
N PRO A 174 3.76 7.47 23.56
CA PRO A 174 4.04 7.98 22.23
C PRO A 174 2.79 8.60 21.58
N HIS A 175 2.95 9.79 21.01
CA HIS A 175 1.87 10.52 20.32
C HIS A 175 2.13 10.72 18.82
N PHE A 176 3.36 10.53 18.35
CA PHE A 176 3.70 10.64 16.94
C PHE A 176 4.24 9.33 16.35
N ASN A 177 3.78 8.99 15.16
CA ASN A 177 4.22 7.77 14.47
C ASN A 177 4.39 7.98 12.96
N LEU A 178 5.25 7.14 12.36
CA LEU A 178 5.40 7.00 10.92
C LEU A 178 4.93 5.62 10.46
N LEU A 179 4.12 5.63 9.41
CA LEU A 179 3.78 4.46 8.63
C LEU A 179 4.29 4.66 7.21
N LEU A 180 5.18 3.81 6.77
CA LEU A 180 5.79 3.89 5.45
C LEU A 180 5.22 2.80 4.55
N SER A 181 5.03 3.10 3.25
CA SER A 181 4.73 2.07 2.25
C SER A 181 5.86 1.99 1.24
N SER A 182 6.38 0.79 1.09
CA SER A 182 7.48 0.50 0.18
C SER A 182 7.13 -0.65 -0.76
N GLY A 183 7.63 -0.62 -1.98
CA GLY A 183 7.61 -1.77 -2.87
C GLY A 183 8.50 -2.92 -2.34
N VAL A 184 8.53 -4.04 -3.05
CA VAL A 184 9.30 -5.23 -2.64
C VAL A 184 10.81 -4.94 -2.57
N ASP A 185 11.32 -4.02 -3.39
CA ASP A 185 12.72 -3.57 -3.41
C ASP A 185 13.20 -2.91 -2.11
N ALA A 186 12.31 -2.65 -1.19
CA ALA A 186 12.66 -2.03 0.09
C ALA A 186 13.52 -2.90 1.01
N GLU A 187 13.87 -4.10 0.63
CA GLU A 187 14.89 -4.88 1.33
C GLU A 187 16.25 -4.17 1.39
N HIS A 188 16.52 -3.26 0.45
CA HIS A 188 17.71 -2.40 0.46
C HIS A 188 17.68 -1.32 1.56
N PHE A 189 16.52 -1.04 2.15
CA PHE A 189 16.40 -0.13 3.28
C PHE A 189 16.29 -0.93 4.58
N ARG A 190 17.25 -0.73 5.47
CA ARG A 190 17.14 -1.26 6.83
C ARG A 190 16.13 -0.40 7.60
N PHE A 191 14.89 -0.86 7.65
CA PHE A 191 13.86 -0.27 8.51
C PHE A 191 14.05 -0.77 9.94
N GLU A 192 15.15 -0.34 10.58
CA GLU A 192 15.43 -0.70 11.97
C GLU A 192 14.35 -0.10 12.88
N GLY A 193 13.80 -0.92 13.77
CA GLY A 193 12.72 -0.50 14.67
C GLY A 193 11.31 -0.49 14.07
N PHE A 194 11.17 -0.69 12.76
CA PHE A 194 9.86 -0.77 12.12
C PHE A 194 9.31 -2.19 12.09
N ARG A 195 8.03 -2.33 12.40
CA ARG A 195 7.28 -3.57 12.16
C ARG A 195 6.99 -3.71 10.67
N ARG A 196 7.24 -4.90 10.12
CA ARG A 196 6.97 -5.18 8.70
C ARG A 196 5.63 -5.87 8.55
N VAL A 197 4.79 -5.31 7.69
CA VAL A 197 3.50 -5.88 7.29
C VAL A 197 3.45 -5.93 5.77
N VAL A 198 3.05 -7.05 5.19
CA VAL A 198 2.88 -7.16 3.75
C VAL A 198 1.42 -6.93 3.39
N LEU A 199 1.20 -6.04 2.43
CA LEU A 199 -0.11 -5.79 1.85
C LEU A 199 -0.40 -6.92 0.84
N SER A 200 -1.22 -7.87 1.26
CA SER A 200 -1.64 -8.99 0.40
C SER A 200 -2.64 -8.55 -0.66
N ASP A 201 -2.76 -9.34 -1.71
CA ASP A 201 -3.92 -9.27 -2.61
C ASP A 201 -5.19 -9.68 -1.86
N TYR A 202 -6.36 -9.38 -2.42
CA TYR A 202 -7.63 -9.83 -1.85
C TYR A 202 -7.73 -11.35 -1.94
N GLY A 203 -8.33 -11.97 -0.92
CA GLY A 203 -8.87 -13.31 -1.07
C GLY A 203 -10.07 -13.30 -2.03
N GLU A 204 -10.54 -14.48 -2.44
CA GLU A 204 -11.65 -14.60 -3.40
C GLU A 204 -12.90 -13.85 -2.92
N ASP A 205 -13.37 -14.12 -1.70
CA ASP A 205 -14.53 -13.44 -1.12
C ASP A 205 -14.32 -11.93 -1.01
N GLU A 206 -13.13 -11.49 -0.55
CA GLU A 206 -12.77 -10.08 -0.44
C GLU A 206 -12.76 -9.39 -1.81
N ALA A 207 -12.33 -10.09 -2.87
CA ALA A 207 -12.29 -9.58 -4.23
C ALA A 207 -13.72 -9.41 -4.80
N VAL A 208 -14.59 -10.39 -4.56
CA VAL A 208 -16.02 -10.31 -4.94
C VAL A 208 -16.69 -9.14 -4.21
N GLU A 209 -16.49 -9.00 -2.90
CA GLU A 209 -17.04 -7.88 -2.12
C GLU A 209 -16.54 -6.53 -2.61
N ALA A 210 -15.25 -6.44 -2.95
CA ALA A 210 -14.65 -5.23 -3.52
C ALA A 210 -15.31 -4.85 -4.86
N LEU A 211 -15.61 -5.81 -5.72
CA LEU A 211 -16.33 -5.58 -6.96
C LEU A 211 -17.77 -5.13 -6.69
N VAL A 212 -18.51 -5.79 -5.79
CA VAL A 212 -19.87 -5.40 -5.41
C VAL A 212 -19.92 -3.96 -4.90
N GLU A 213 -18.98 -3.55 -4.08
CA GLU A 213 -18.94 -2.18 -3.56
C GLU A 213 -18.75 -1.12 -4.67
N HIS A 214 -18.04 -1.48 -5.76
CA HIS A 214 -17.74 -0.54 -6.84
C HIS A 214 -18.82 -0.45 -7.91
N ILE A 215 -19.35 -1.60 -8.33
CA ILE A 215 -20.27 -1.70 -9.48
C ILE A 215 -21.69 -2.02 -9.06
N GLY A 216 -21.93 -2.18 -7.76
CA GLY A 216 -23.20 -2.65 -7.20
C GLY A 216 -23.37 -4.17 -7.34
N PRO A 217 -24.45 -4.71 -6.74
CA PRO A 217 -24.73 -6.13 -6.80
C PRO A 217 -25.00 -6.56 -8.26
N ARG A 218 -24.31 -7.59 -8.69
CA ARG A 218 -24.46 -8.29 -9.96
C ARG A 218 -24.75 -9.77 -9.68
N GLU A 219 -24.95 -10.54 -10.74
CA GLU A 219 -25.06 -11.99 -10.58
C GLU A 219 -23.81 -12.52 -9.86
N PRO A 220 -23.95 -13.19 -8.70
CA PRO A 220 -22.80 -13.64 -7.91
C PRO A 220 -21.83 -14.51 -8.73
N GLY A 221 -22.35 -15.35 -9.61
CA GLY A 221 -21.54 -16.19 -10.49
C GLY A 221 -20.66 -15.40 -11.46
N LEU A 222 -21.12 -14.26 -11.96
CA LEU A 222 -20.34 -13.41 -12.87
C LEU A 222 -19.12 -12.81 -12.14
N LEU A 223 -19.33 -12.34 -10.91
CA LEU A 223 -18.23 -11.72 -10.12
C LEU A 223 -17.21 -12.76 -9.69
N ALA A 224 -17.64 -13.94 -9.28
CA ALA A 224 -16.72 -15.04 -8.96
C ALA A 224 -15.89 -15.44 -10.19
N SER A 225 -16.53 -15.62 -11.36
CA SER A 225 -15.81 -15.92 -12.61
C SER A 225 -14.82 -14.83 -13.03
N LEU A 226 -15.12 -13.55 -12.75
CA LEU A 226 -14.16 -12.47 -12.97
C LEU A 226 -12.94 -12.61 -12.06
N VAL A 227 -13.15 -12.94 -10.78
CA VAL A 227 -12.06 -13.14 -9.82
C VAL A 227 -11.25 -14.38 -10.19
N ASP A 228 -11.88 -15.46 -10.67
CA ASP A 228 -11.18 -16.65 -11.17
C ASP A 228 -10.25 -16.33 -12.35
N VAL A 229 -10.62 -15.39 -13.21
CA VAL A 229 -9.81 -14.97 -14.35
C VAL A 229 -8.68 -14.03 -13.95
N VAL A 230 -8.97 -13.00 -13.15
CA VAL A 230 -7.98 -11.92 -12.87
C VAL A 230 -7.25 -12.07 -11.54
N GLY A 231 -7.76 -12.91 -10.65
CA GLY A 231 -7.28 -13.01 -9.28
C GLY A 231 -7.66 -11.81 -8.39
N GLY A 232 -7.14 -11.79 -7.19
CA GLY A 232 -7.43 -10.76 -6.18
C GLY A 232 -6.54 -9.51 -6.27
N VAL A 233 -5.89 -9.22 -7.40
CA VAL A 233 -4.99 -8.06 -7.53
C VAL A 233 -5.80 -6.76 -7.55
N PRO A 234 -5.66 -5.86 -6.57
CA PRO A 234 -6.55 -4.71 -6.41
C PRO A 234 -6.64 -3.79 -7.63
N ALA A 235 -5.52 -3.52 -8.28
CA ALA A 235 -5.51 -2.64 -9.44
C ALA A 235 -6.23 -3.27 -10.64
N PHE A 236 -6.18 -4.59 -10.81
CA PHE A 236 -6.89 -5.28 -11.88
C PHE A 236 -8.40 -5.20 -11.65
N LEU A 237 -8.84 -5.45 -10.42
CA LEU A 237 -10.25 -5.34 -10.05
C LEU A 237 -10.81 -3.92 -10.24
N ASP A 238 -10.02 -2.88 -9.91
CA ASP A 238 -10.43 -1.49 -10.11
C ASP A 238 -10.61 -1.15 -11.60
N VAL A 239 -9.71 -1.64 -12.46
CA VAL A 239 -9.83 -1.42 -13.91
C VAL A 239 -11.09 -2.08 -14.44
N LEU A 240 -11.36 -3.33 -14.04
CA LEU A 240 -12.59 -4.02 -14.43
C LEU A 240 -13.84 -3.30 -13.90
N ALA A 241 -13.83 -2.88 -12.65
CA ALA A 241 -14.93 -2.13 -12.05
C ALA A 241 -15.19 -0.77 -12.72
N SER A 242 -14.20 -0.19 -13.38
CA SER A 242 -14.37 1.03 -14.18
C SER A 242 -15.11 0.81 -15.50
N GLN A 243 -15.28 -0.44 -15.93
CA GLN A 243 -15.93 -0.83 -17.21
C GLN A 243 -17.09 -1.82 -17.01
N PRO A 244 -18.12 -1.47 -16.21
CA PRO A 244 -19.15 -2.41 -15.77
C PRO A 244 -20.03 -2.99 -16.90
N THR A 245 -20.04 -2.36 -18.08
CA THR A 245 -20.81 -2.81 -19.24
C THR A 245 -20.14 -3.94 -20.02
N ARG A 246 -18.85 -4.24 -19.75
CA ARG A 246 -18.06 -5.24 -20.46
C ARG A 246 -17.72 -6.48 -19.62
N LEU A 247 -18.25 -6.57 -18.40
CA LEU A 247 -17.84 -7.64 -17.49
C LEU A 247 -18.23 -9.04 -17.99
N SER A 248 -19.41 -9.18 -18.61
CA SER A 248 -19.83 -10.44 -19.24
C SER A 248 -18.95 -10.83 -20.42
N ASP A 249 -18.50 -9.86 -21.22
CA ASP A 249 -17.64 -10.10 -22.37
C ASP A 249 -16.24 -10.55 -21.92
N VAL A 250 -15.76 -10.00 -20.79
CA VAL A 250 -14.47 -10.36 -20.17
C VAL A 250 -14.49 -11.81 -19.67
N VAL A 251 -15.59 -12.25 -19.05
CA VAL A 251 -15.72 -13.64 -18.57
C VAL A 251 -15.84 -14.62 -19.73
N ALA A 252 -16.55 -14.22 -20.79
CA ALA A 252 -16.76 -15.08 -21.97
C ALA A 252 -15.47 -15.29 -22.79
N ASP A 253 -14.58 -14.32 -22.77
CA ASP A 253 -13.34 -14.34 -23.54
C ASP A 253 -12.19 -13.68 -22.77
N PRO A 254 -11.24 -14.47 -22.22
CA PRO A 254 -10.08 -13.95 -21.50
C PRO A 254 -9.23 -12.95 -22.31
N GLU A 255 -9.22 -13.01 -23.64
CA GLU A 255 -8.51 -12.01 -24.44
C GLU A 255 -9.09 -10.60 -24.27
N ASN A 256 -10.37 -10.49 -23.97
CA ASN A 256 -10.99 -9.21 -23.66
C ASN A 256 -10.43 -8.60 -22.37
N VAL A 257 -10.04 -9.41 -21.39
CA VAL A 257 -9.33 -8.94 -20.18
C VAL A 257 -8.04 -8.24 -20.57
N TRP A 258 -7.25 -8.84 -21.46
CA TRP A 258 -6.00 -8.27 -21.95
C TRP A 258 -6.21 -6.94 -22.67
N ARG A 259 -7.27 -6.85 -23.46
CA ARG A 259 -7.63 -5.62 -24.15
C ARG A 259 -8.02 -4.51 -23.18
N VAL A 260 -8.67 -4.88 -22.08
CA VAL A 260 -9.07 -3.96 -21.03
C VAL A 260 -7.88 -3.56 -20.14
N LEU A 261 -7.08 -4.51 -19.68
CA LEU A 261 -5.93 -4.24 -18.80
C LEU A 261 -4.75 -3.63 -19.56
N GLY A 262 -4.49 -4.06 -20.80
CA GLY A 262 -3.40 -3.56 -21.64
C GLY A 262 -3.61 -2.13 -22.15
N SER A 263 -4.86 -1.65 -22.18
CA SER A 263 -5.18 -0.26 -22.54
C SER A 263 -5.01 0.72 -21.38
N THR A 264 -4.63 0.23 -20.20
CA THR A 264 -4.49 1.02 -18.97
C THR A 264 -3.02 1.21 -18.59
N ALA A 265 -2.78 2.10 -17.64
CA ALA A 265 -1.44 2.34 -17.07
C ALA A 265 -0.85 1.12 -16.31
N LEU A 266 -1.53 -0.04 -16.32
CA LEU A 266 -1.04 -1.24 -15.64
C LEU A 266 0.09 -1.94 -16.40
N ASP A 267 0.09 -1.86 -17.74
CA ASP A 267 1.09 -2.43 -18.65
C ASP A 267 1.61 -3.82 -18.23
N LEU A 268 0.68 -4.72 -17.91
CA LEU A 268 1.05 -6.05 -17.42
C LEU A 268 1.88 -6.84 -18.47
N ARG A 269 1.53 -6.70 -19.76
CA ARG A 269 2.25 -7.38 -20.85
C ARG A 269 3.69 -6.90 -20.93
N GLY A 270 3.93 -5.59 -20.93
CA GLY A 270 5.28 -5.04 -20.94
C GLY A 270 6.10 -5.44 -19.71
N VAL A 271 5.45 -5.55 -18.54
CA VAL A 271 6.12 -6.04 -17.32
C VAL A 271 6.53 -7.51 -17.46
N VAL A 272 5.68 -8.36 -18.02
CA VAL A 272 6.02 -9.77 -18.31
C VAL A 272 7.14 -9.85 -19.32
N GLU A 273 7.09 -9.10 -20.42
CA GLU A 273 8.14 -9.05 -21.46
C GLU A 273 9.50 -8.64 -20.87
N ILE A 274 9.52 -7.62 -20.00
CA ILE A 274 10.76 -7.20 -19.31
C ILE A 274 11.26 -8.32 -18.38
N ALA A 275 10.39 -8.95 -17.61
CA ALA A 275 10.78 -10.02 -16.71
C ALA A 275 11.32 -11.25 -17.47
N THR A 276 10.72 -11.59 -18.61
CA THR A 276 11.12 -12.72 -19.46
C THR A 276 12.32 -12.43 -20.35
N SER A 277 12.78 -11.19 -20.41
CA SER A 277 14.05 -10.86 -21.09
C SER A 277 15.27 -11.51 -20.44
N ASN A 278 15.18 -11.89 -19.17
CA ASN A 278 16.17 -12.69 -18.46
C ASN A 278 15.79 -14.18 -18.55
N PRO A 279 16.65 -15.07 -19.11
CA PRO A 279 16.32 -16.49 -19.29
C PRO A 279 15.97 -17.24 -18.00
N ASP A 280 16.68 -16.95 -16.89
CA ASP A 280 16.45 -17.61 -15.62
C ASP A 280 15.08 -17.19 -15.01
N THR A 281 14.72 -15.93 -15.18
CA THR A 281 13.43 -15.38 -14.74
C THR A 281 12.30 -15.93 -15.61
N SER A 282 12.50 -16.04 -16.93
CA SER A 282 11.56 -16.65 -17.87
C SER A 282 11.27 -18.10 -17.51
N ALA A 283 12.31 -18.91 -17.41
CA ALA A 283 12.17 -20.33 -17.04
C ALA A 283 11.45 -20.51 -15.70
N ARG A 284 11.74 -19.64 -14.74
CA ARG A 284 11.08 -19.67 -13.43
C ARG A 284 9.61 -19.27 -13.52
N LEU A 285 9.28 -18.25 -14.32
CA LEU A 285 7.91 -17.81 -14.55
C LEU A 285 7.09 -18.88 -15.25
N GLU A 286 7.64 -19.54 -16.30
CA GLU A 286 7.05 -20.66 -17.00
C GLU A 286 6.76 -21.84 -16.06
N PHE A 287 7.73 -22.17 -15.19
CA PHE A 287 7.55 -23.22 -14.19
C PHE A 287 6.39 -22.91 -13.23
N LEU A 288 6.32 -21.65 -12.71
CA LEU A 288 5.22 -21.22 -11.84
C LEU A 288 3.88 -21.19 -12.58
N ALA A 289 3.87 -20.87 -13.86
CA ALA A 289 2.66 -20.87 -14.68
C ALA A 289 2.12 -22.32 -14.88
N ALA A 290 3.01 -23.30 -15.03
CA ALA A 290 2.65 -24.69 -15.20
C ALA A 290 2.21 -25.36 -13.89
N GLU A 291 2.95 -25.12 -12.79
CA GLU A 291 2.76 -25.81 -11.51
C GLU A 291 1.85 -25.05 -10.53
N GLY A 292 1.52 -23.78 -10.81
CA GLY A 292 0.72 -22.89 -9.95
C GLY A 292 1.50 -22.37 -8.73
N SER A 293 2.36 -23.20 -8.11
CA SER A 293 3.21 -22.81 -6.99
C SER A 293 4.48 -23.68 -6.90
N ALA A 294 5.53 -23.15 -6.28
CA ALA A 294 6.78 -23.87 -6.09
C ALA A 294 7.55 -23.36 -4.84
N PRO A 295 8.46 -24.18 -4.27
CA PRO A 295 9.36 -23.71 -3.23
C PRO A 295 10.11 -22.45 -3.68
N SER A 296 10.23 -21.46 -2.79
CA SER A 296 10.89 -20.20 -3.11
C SER A 296 12.36 -20.39 -3.50
N SER A 297 12.77 -19.64 -4.52
CA SER A 297 14.10 -19.64 -5.12
C SER A 297 14.71 -18.23 -5.08
N PRO A 298 16.05 -18.09 -5.10
CA PRO A 298 16.69 -16.79 -5.29
C PRO A 298 16.26 -16.05 -6.56
N ASN A 299 15.90 -16.79 -7.62
CA ASN A 299 15.43 -16.24 -8.90
C ASN A 299 14.02 -15.59 -8.79
N ASP A 300 13.27 -15.90 -7.73
CA ASP A 300 11.95 -15.31 -7.49
C ASP A 300 12.02 -13.82 -7.16
N LYS A 301 13.20 -13.30 -6.76
CA LYS A 301 13.36 -11.88 -6.43
C LYS A 301 12.92 -10.98 -7.58
N ALA A 302 13.36 -11.26 -8.79
CA ALA A 302 12.99 -10.48 -9.97
C ALA A 302 11.47 -10.51 -10.23
N LEU A 303 10.81 -11.65 -9.98
CA LEU A 303 9.36 -11.79 -10.10
C LEU A 303 8.61 -11.01 -9.00
N PHE A 304 9.14 -10.99 -7.77
CA PHE A 304 8.57 -10.19 -6.68
C PHE A 304 8.71 -8.69 -6.97
N ASP A 305 9.88 -8.25 -7.42
CA ASP A 305 10.16 -6.86 -7.77
C ASP A 305 9.27 -6.38 -8.94
N ALA A 306 9.05 -7.25 -9.93
CA ALA A 306 8.10 -6.99 -11.01
C ALA A 306 6.63 -7.03 -10.56
N GLY A 307 6.33 -7.58 -9.40
CA GLY A 307 4.97 -7.75 -8.88
C GLY A 307 4.20 -8.90 -9.55
N LEU A 308 4.89 -9.82 -10.23
CA LEU A 308 4.30 -10.97 -10.93
C LEU A 308 4.02 -12.16 -10.00
N ALA A 309 4.80 -12.29 -8.95
CA ALA A 309 4.69 -13.37 -7.98
C ALA A 309 4.63 -12.86 -6.55
N VAL A 310 4.20 -13.72 -5.64
CA VAL A 310 4.21 -13.50 -4.20
C VAL A 310 4.68 -14.76 -3.49
N ARG A 311 5.35 -14.55 -2.36
CA ARG A 311 5.72 -15.63 -1.46
C ARG A 311 4.62 -15.84 -0.43
N ASP A 312 4.10 -17.05 -0.37
CA ASP A 312 3.24 -17.46 0.73
C ASP A 312 4.08 -17.57 2.02
N ARG A 313 3.59 -16.94 3.09
CA ARG A 313 4.30 -16.89 4.36
C ARG A 313 4.12 -18.15 5.21
N VAL A 314 3.09 -18.92 4.92
CA VAL A 314 2.74 -20.09 5.71
C VAL A 314 3.59 -21.28 5.30
N ASP A 315 3.68 -21.51 3.98
CA ASP A 315 4.38 -22.67 3.42
C ASP A 315 5.74 -22.33 2.78
N GLY A 316 6.02 -21.04 2.59
CA GLY A 316 7.26 -20.55 1.96
C GLY A 316 7.30 -20.77 0.45
N TYR A 317 6.17 -21.10 -0.18
CA TYR A 317 6.06 -21.29 -1.62
C TYR A 317 5.88 -19.95 -2.34
N THR A 318 6.41 -19.89 -3.55
CA THR A 318 6.16 -18.80 -4.49
C THR A 318 5.02 -19.18 -5.42
N ARG A 319 4.08 -18.27 -5.65
CA ARG A 319 2.97 -18.43 -6.60
C ARG A 319 2.77 -17.16 -7.41
N LEU A 320 2.16 -17.29 -8.58
CA LEU A 320 1.75 -16.14 -9.39
C LEU A 320 0.63 -15.36 -8.68
N ARG A 321 0.63 -14.03 -8.83
CA ARG A 321 -0.37 -13.16 -8.21
C ARG A 321 -1.70 -13.16 -8.94
N SER A 322 -1.71 -13.54 -10.22
CA SER A 322 -2.90 -13.56 -11.05
C SER A 322 -2.83 -14.72 -12.03
N PRO A 323 -3.94 -15.43 -12.26
CA PRO A 323 -4.04 -16.43 -13.33
C PRO A 323 -3.73 -15.86 -14.72
N LEU A 324 -4.00 -14.57 -14.94
CA LEU A 324 -3.69 -13.88 -16.20
C LEU A 324 -2.20 -13.93 -16.57
N ILE A 325 -1.31 -13.95 -15.56
CA ILE A 325 0.13 -14.04 -15.81
C ILE A 325 0.47 -15.40 -16.43
N ALA A 326 -0.15 -16.48 -15.93
CA ALA A 326 0.03 -17.81 -16.50
C ALA A 326 -0.51 -17.89 -17.94
N GLN A 327 -1.65 -17.27 -18.22
CA GLN A 327 -2.23 -17.23 -19.57
C GLN A 327 -1.29 -16.52 -20.56
N LEU A 328 -0.70 -15.37 -20.20
CA LEU A 328 0.28 -14.67 -21.03
C LEU A 328 1.49 -15.53 -21.42
N MET A 329 1.90 -16.43 -20.52
CA MET A 329 3.01 -17.35 -20.79
C MET A 329 2.64 -18.48 -21.73
N SER A 330 1.34 -18.83 -21.82
CA SER A 330 0.85 -19.90 -22.68
C SER A 330 0.59 -19.45 -24.12
N ASP A 331 0.36 -18.17 -24.33
CA ASP A 331 -0.01 -17.56 -25.63
C ASP A 331 1.22 -17.09 -26.43
N GLY A 332 2.44 -17.15 -25.89
CA GLY A 332 3.70 -16.74 -26.50
C GLY A 332 4.56 -17.94 -26.86
#